data_3b426f0bde8ffdaf3c88a5ff6b13b3d5
#
_entry.id   3b426f0bde8ffdaf3c88a5ff6b13b3d5
#
_cell.length_a   1.000
_cell.length_b   1.000
_cell.length_c   1.000
_cell.angle_alpha   90.00
_cell.angle_beta   90.00
_cell.angle_gamma   90.00
#
_symmetry.space_group_name_H-M   'P 1'
#
loop_
_entity.id
_entity.type
_entity.pdbx_description
1 polymer ?
#
loop_
_entity_poly.entity_id
_entity_poly.type
_entity_poly.pdbx_seq_one_letter_code
_entity_poly.pdbx_strand_id
1 'polypeptide(L)'
;MTTASSAPTGSASRWGRLWGARPADWALSEDRQVPTYEAALQRVGLAPGDRVLDIGCGVGTFLRLVGERDGELHGIDASPALVAFTRERLPKADLRVGEMEDLPWGDDTFDLVTGFNSFFFANDMVAALREAGRVAEAGAPVVIQVWGAHERCDLEAMKQLARPFLPPRPLDAPPDPDLSQPGALDALATQAGLTPEVEFDTTWALEYPDADTLGQAMAAVAGLATLAGPEREHELKQAIVDGLAPFRQADGSYRLSNEYHYLIARA
;
A
#
# COMPACT_ATOMS: atom_id res chain seq x y z
N MET A 1 -6.97 27.98 -15.18
CA MET A 1 -6.39 28.49 -13.92
C MET A 1 -5.64 27.32 -13.30
N THR A 2 -4.32 27.36 -13.30
CA THR A 2 -3.46 26.33 -12.73
C THR A 2 -3.54 26.50 -11.20
N THR A 3 -4.26 25.61 -10.52
CA THR A 3 -4.21 25.55 -9.06
C THR A 3 -2.81 25.12 -8.67
N ALA A 4 -2.07 26.02 -8.01
CA ALA A 4 -0.80 25.66 -7.40
C ALA A 4 -1.08 24.54 -6.37
N SER A 5 -0.58 23.34 -6.64
CA SER A 5 -0.56 22.27 -5.66
C SER A 5 0.28 22.75 -4.48
N SER A 6 -0.33 22.91 -3.31
CA SER A 6 0.40 23.17 -2.08
C SER A 6 1.34 22.00 -1.84
N ALA A 7 2.56 22.27 -1.39
CA ALA A 7 3.50 21.20 -1.02
C ALA A 7 2.84 20.34 0.08
N PRO A 8 2.94 19.00 -0.02
CA PRO A 8 2.35 18.11 0.99
C PRO A 8 2.92 18.41 2.38
N THR A 9 2.05 18.43 3.37
CA THR A 9 2.36 18.65 4.78
C THR A 9 2.11 17.35 5.55
N GLY A 10 2.60 17.24 6.77
CA GLY A 10 2.29 16.07 7.62
C GLY A 10 2.97 14.77 7.20
N SER A 11 2.22 13.66 7.22
CA SER A 11 2.71 12.32 6.90
C SER A 11 3.11 12.18 5.45
N ALA A 12 2.37 12.77 4.52
CA ALA A 12 2.63 12.71 3.09
C ALA A 12 3.98 13.29 2.70
N SER A 13 4.45 14.35 3.35
CA SER A 13 5.77 14.93 3.06
C SER A 13 6.91 13.95 3.31
N ARG A 14 6.79 13.11 4.33
CA ARG A 14 7.78 12.07 4.69
C ARG A 14 7.60 10.83 3.82
N TRP A 15 6.41 10.23 3.83
CA TRP A 15 6.16 8.96 3.16
C TRP A 15 6.19 9.08 1.65
N GLY A 16 5.61 10.17 1.10
CA GLY A 16 5.65 10.45 -0.34
C GLY A 16 7.07 10.53 -0.90
N ARG A 17 8.03 11.09 -0.15
CA ARG A 17 9.43 11.11 -0.54
C ARG A 17 10.08 9.74 -0.47
N LEU A 18 9.82 8.97 0.59
CA LEU A 18 10.45 7.66 0.80
C LEU A 18 9.96 6.62 -0.20
N TRP A 19 8.64 6.48 -0.35
CA TRP A 19 8.04 5.55 -1.30
C TRP A 19 8.31 5.95 -2.75
N GLY A 20 8.31 7.25 -3.02
CA GLY A 20 8.58 7.79 -4.36
C GLY A 20 10.05 7.82 -4.78
N ALA A 21 10.96 7.37 -3.93
CA ALA A 21 12.38 7.39 -4.27
C ALA A 21 12.76 6.52 -5.46
N ARG A 22 12.04 5.38 -5.65
CA ARG A 22 12.33 4.38 -6.68
C ARG A 22 11.06 3.71 -7.21
N PRO A 23 10.22 4.42 -7.98
CA PRO A 23 8.94 3.88 -8.45
C PRO A 23 9.08 2.58 -9.26
N ALA A 24 10.06 2.51 -10.16
CA ALA A 24 10.29 1.33 -11.00
C ALA A 24 10.74 0.09 -10.17
N ASP A 25 11.56 0.30 -9.14
CA ASP A 25 11.99 -0.78 -8.25
C ASP A 25 10.83 -1.24 -7.35
N TRP A 26 9.98 -0.30 -6.89
CA TRP A 26 8.78 -0.62 -6.13
C TRP A 26 7.77 -1.43 -6.97
N ALA A 27 7.64 -1.12 -8.26
CA ALA A 27 6.78 -1.89 -9.16
C ALA A 27 7.14 -3.38 -9.20
N LEU A 28 8.42 -3.74 -8.98
CA LEU A 28 8.85 -5.15 -8.87
C LEU A 28 8.16 -5.91 -7.72
N SER A 29 7.72 -5.21 -6.68
CA SER A 29 6.97 -5.82 -5.57
C SER A 29 5.46 -5.64 -5.72
N GLU A 30 5.00 -4.43 -6.06
CA GLU A 30 3.57 -4.13 -6.13
C GLU A 30 2.87 -4.94 -7.23
N ASP A 31 3.50 -5.10 -8.41
CA ASP A 31 2.93 -5.88 -9.51
C ASP A 31 2.78 -7.39 -9.18
N ARG A 32 3.44 -7.88 -8.13
CA ARG A 32 3.30 -9.26 -7.63
C ARG A 32 2.15 -9.45 -6.65
N GLN A 33 1.51 -8.37 -6.23
CA GLN A 33 0.37 -8.40 -5.30
C GLN A 33 -1.00 -8.54 -6.00
N VAL A 34 -1.05 -8.64 -7.31
CA VAL A 34 -2.30 -8.77 -8.09
C VAL A 34 -3.30 -9.76 -7.48
N PRO A 35 -2.94 -10.99 -7.08
CA PRO A 35 -3.90 -11.92 -6.51
C PRO A 35 -4.52 -11.46 -5.19
N THR A 36 -3.83 -10.61 -4.42
CA THR A 36 -4.37 -10.05 -3.18
C THR A 36 -5.45 -9.01 -3.47
N TYR A 37 -5.28 -8.22 -4.53
CA TYR A 37 -6.28 -7.28 -5.02
C TYR A 37 -7.50 -7.99 -5.61
N GLU A 38 -7.27 -9.07 -6.36
CA GLU A 38 -8.35 -9.91 -6.90
C GLU A 38 -9.19 -10.55 -5.79
N ALA A 39 -8.58 -10.96 -4.68
CA ALA A 39 -9.31 -11.49 -3.53
C ALA A 39 -10.31 -10.47 -2.94
N ALA A 40 -9.96 -9.19 -2.92
CA ALA A 40 -10.88 -8.12 -2.51
C ALA A 40 -11.99 -7.90 -3.55
N LEU A 41 -11.62 -7.76 -4.84
CA LEU A 41 -12.59 -7.54 -5.92
C LEU A 41 -13.61 -8.68 -6.05
N GLN A 42 -13.22 -9.93 -5.81
CA GLN A 42 -14.14 -11.07 -5.81
C GLN A 42 -15.23 -10.97 -4.72
N ARG A 43 -14.96 -10.27 -3.63
CA ARG A 43 -15.91 -10.11 -2.51
C ARG A 43 -16.83 -8.91 -2.67
N VAL A 44 -16.29 -7.78 -3.12
CA VAL A 44 -17.10 -6.57 -3.27
C VAL A 44 -17.86 -6.53 -4.59
N GLY A 45 -17.35 -7.23 -5.60
CA GLY A 45 -17.79 -7.09 -6.98
C GLY A 45 -17.27 -5.79 -7.61
N LEU A 46 -17.32 -5.73 -8.92
CA LEU A 46 -17.04 -4.52 -9.70
C LEU A 46 -17.87 -4.59 -10.97
N ALA A 47 -18.72 -3.59 -11.20
CA ALA A 47 -19.47 -3.44 -12.42
C ALA A 47 -18.73 -2.54 -13.43
N PRO A 48 -18.93 -2.74 -14.75
CA PRO A 48 -18.41 -1.80 -15.74
C PRO A 48 -18.98 -0.39 -15.51
N GLY A 49 -18.09 0.60 -15.48
CA GLY A 49 -18.44 1.99 -15.21
C GLY A 49 -18.42 2.39 -13.74
N ASP A 50 -18.18 1.47 -12.80
CA ASP A 50 -18.00 1.83 -11.39
C ASP A 50 -16.83 2.81 -11.22
N ARG A 51 -17.05 3.86 -10.46
CA ARG A 51 -16.04 4.86 -10.09
C ARG A 51 -15.26 4.35 -8.90
N VAL A 52 -14.00 4.02 -9.11
CA VAL A 52 -13.14 3.42 -8.09
C VAL A 52 -12.05 4.38 -7.66
N LEU A 53 -11.95 4.64 -6.36
CA LEU A 53 -10.84 5.38 -5.76
C LEU A 53 -9.89 4.43 -5.03
N ASP A 54 -8.60 4.50 -5.38
CA ASP A 54 -7.53 3.83 -4.63
C ASP A 54 -6.70 4.85 -3.84
N ILE A 55 -6.69 4.72 -2.51
CA ILE A 55 -5.99 5.61 -1.58
C ILE A 55 -4.64 5.01 -1.24
N GLY A 56 -3.56 5.72 -1.62
CA GLY A 56 -2.20 5.18 -1.63
C GLY A 56 -1.97 4.31 -2.87
N CYS A 57 -2.35 4.80 -4.05
CA CYS A 57 -2.42 4.01 -5.29
C CYS A 57 -1.07 3.53 -5.83
N GLY A 58 0.05 3.92 -5.24
CA GLY A 58 1.38 3.43 -5.57
C GLY A 58 1.74 3.57 -7.04
N VAL A 59 2.16 2.45 -7.66
CA VAL A 59 2.45 2.38 -9.10
C VAL A 59 1.24 1.98 -9.96
N GLY A 60 0.05 1.94 -9.36
CA GLY A 60 -1.24 1.79 -10.05
C GLY A 60 -1.60 0.36 -10.43
N THR A 61 -1.03 -0.64 -9.80
CA THR A 61 -1.28 -2.05 -10.14
C THR A 61 -2.74 -2.43 -9.90
N PHE A 62 -3.35 -1.99 -8.78
CA PHE A 62 -4.77 -2.23 -8.53
C PHE A 62 -5.65 -1.49 -9.54
N LEU A 63 -5.37 -0.20 -9.80
CA LEU A 63 -6.14 0.58 -10.78
C LEU A 63 -6.07 -0.01 -12.19
N ARG A 64 -4.95 -0.63 -12.57
CA ARG A 64 -4.86 -1.37 -13.84
C ARG A 64 -5.87 -2.51 -13.90
N LEU A 65 -6.03 -3.29 -12.82
CA LEU A 65 -7.02 -4.37 -12.74
C LEU A 65 -8.46 -3.85 -12.82
N VAL A 66 -8.74 -2.68 -12.24
CA VAL A 66 -10.03 -1.99 -12.36
C VAL A 66 -10.29 -1.61 -13.82
N GLY A 67 -9.30 -1.03 -14.50
CA GLY A 67 -9.41 -0.67 -15.92
C GLY A 67 -9.60 -1.86 -16.86
N GLU A 68 -9.01 -3.02 -16.54
CA GLU A 68 -9.23 -4.28 -17.28
C GLU A 68 -10.66 -4.81 -17.13
N ARG A 69 -11.46 -4.24 -16.20
CA ARG A 69 -12.86 -4.54 -15.94
C ARG A 69 -13.81 -3.39 -16.28
N ASP A 70 -13.33 -2.45 -17.10
CA ASP A 70 -14.07 -1.26 -17.55
C ASP A 70 -14.52 -0.31 -16.40
N GLY A 71 -13.86 -0.31 -15.25
CA GLY A 71 -14.08 0.66 -14.18
C GLY A 71 -13.44 2.02 -14.48
N GLU A 72 -13.97 3.09 -13.86
CA GLU A 72 -13.36 4.43 -13.90
C GLU A 72 -12.30 4.60 -12.83
N LEU A 73 -11.11 5.07 -13.24
CA LEU A 73 -9.90 5.01 -12.44
C LEU A 73 -9.61 6.35 -11.74
N HIS A 74 -9.65 6.34 -10.42
CA HIS A 74 -9.24 7.47 -9.60
C HIS A 74 -8.23 6.99 -8.55
N GLY A 75 -7.17 7.77 -8.33
CA GLY A 75 -6.14 7.43 -7.36
C GLY A 75 -5.52 8.64 -6.70
N ILE A 76 -5.12 8.47 -5.46
CA ILE A 76 -4.34 9.46 -4.71
C ILE A 76 -3.12 8.80 -4.09
N ASP A 77 -2.00 9.47 -4.14
CA ASP A 77 -0.78 9.05 -3.44
C ASP A 77 -0.05 10.29 -2.91
N ALA A 78 0.62 10.13 -1.79
CA ALA A 78 1.45 11.17 -1.20
C ALA A 78 2.69 11.51 -2.05
N SER A 79 3.10 10.61 -2.94
CA SER A 79 4.30 10.72 -3.75
C SER A 79 4.04 11.29 -5.14
N PRO A 80 4.55 12.49 -5.46
CA PRO A 80 4.51 13.00 -6.83
C PRO A 80 5.19 12.06 -7.84
N ALA A 81 6.24 11.35 -7.42
CA ALA A 81 6.99 10.46 -8.30
C ALA A 81 6.20 9.17 -8.62
N LEU A 82 5.50 8.57 -7.62
CA LEU A 82 4.61 7.44 -7.87
C LEU A 82 3.44 7.85 -8.75
N VAL A 83 2.79 8.97 -8.46
CA VAL A 83 1.70 9.50 -9.30
C VAL A 83 2.15 9.76 -10.74
N ALA A 84 3.35 10.32 -10.94
CA ALA A 84 3.90 10.52 -12.28
C ALA A 84 4.13 9.19 -13.01
N PHE A 85 4.73 8.21 -12.32
CA PHE A 85 4.97 6.87 -12.85
C PHE A 85 3.64 6.18 -13.22
N THR A 86 2.63 6.29 -12.37
CA THR A 86 1.31 5.70 -12.60
C THR A 86 0.57 6.37 -13.76
N ARG A 87 0.73 7.69 -13.96
CA ARG A 87 0.17 8.40 -15.14
C ARG A 87 0.72 7.89 -16.46
N GLU A 88 2.00 7.51 -16.50
CA GLU A 88 2.58 6.91 -17.70
C GLU A 88 1.95 5.54 -18.00
N ARG A 89 1.65 4.76 -16.97
CA ARG A 89 1.02 3.43 -17.08
C ARG A 89 -0.49 3.52 -17.38
N LEU A 90 -1.17 4.50 -16.81
CA LEU A 90 -2.63 4.67 -16.83
C LEU A 90 -3.02 6.11 -17.24
N PRO A 91 -2.82 6.49 -18.51
CA PRO A 91 -2.97 7.89 -18.94
C PRO A 91 -4.41 8.42 -18.88
N LYS A 92 -5.41 7.55 -18.69
CA LYS A 92 -6.83 7.94 -18.57
C LYS A 92 -7.30 8.09 -17.12
N ALA A 93 -6.49 7.70 -16.13
CA ALA A 93 -6.87 7.77 -14.73
C ALA A 93 -6.81 9.22 -14.19
N ASP A 94 -7.77 9.60 -13.33
CA ASP A 94 -7.70 10.82 -12.52
C ASP A 94 -6.80 10.55 -11.31
N LEU A 95 -5.53 10.92 -11.41
CA LEU A 95 -4.53 10.68 -10.39
C LEU A 95 -4.12 12.00 -9.72
N ARG A 96 -4.15 12.02 -8.40
CA ARG A 96 -3.84 13.22 -7.61
C ARG A 96 -2.71 12.95 -6.61
N VAL A 97 -1.95 14.00 -6.32
CA VAL A 97 -0.97 14.00 -5.23
C VAL A 97 -1.63 14.66 -4.03
N GLY A 98 -1.66 14.01 -2.88
CA GLY A 98 -2.33 14.58 -1.71
C GLY A 98 -2.24 13.71 -0.46
N GLU A 99 -2.93 14.20 0.58
CA GLU A 99 -3.08 13.53 1.88
C GLU A 99 -4.35 12.68 1.87
N MET A 100 -4.29 11.50 2.49
CA MET A 100 -5.46 10.64 2.62
C MET A 100 -6.45 11.13 3.68
N GLU A 101 -6.04 12.05 4.54
CA GLU A 101 -6.85 12.68 5.59
C GLU A 101 -7.60 13.94 5.08
N ASP A 102 -7.41 14.33 3.80
CA ASP A 102 -8.06 15.46 3.14
C ASP A 102 -8.20 15.18 1.64
N LEU A 103 -9.20 14.36 1.30
CA LEU A 103 -9.40 13.88 -0.06
C LEU A 103 -10.03 14.97 -0.95
N PRO A 104 -9.44 15.28 -2.12
CA PRO A 104 -9.87 16.37 -2.99
C PRO A 104 -11.06 16.00 -3.89
N TRP A 105 -12.01 15.23 -3.39
CA TRP A 105 -13.27 14.87 -4.03
C TRP A 105 -14.46 15.20 -3.13
N GLY A 106 -15.61 15.40 -3.74
CA GLY A 106 -16.87 15.62 -3.02
C GLY A 106 -17.38 14.39 -2.29
N ASP A 107 -18.40 14.59 -1.44
CA ASP A 107 -19.10 13.50 -0.78
C ASP A 107 -19.81 12.62 -1.82
N ASP A 108 -20.08 11.35 -1.48
CA ASP A 108 -20.88 10.41 -2.28
C ASP A 108 -20.40 10.32 -3.76
N THR A 109 -19.09 10.22 -3.98
CA THR A 109 -18.51 10.27 -5.33
C THR A 109 -18.23 8.88 -5.90
N PHE A 110 -17.82 7.90 -5.07
CA PHE A 110 -17.23 6.64 -5.52
C PHE A 110 -18.10 5.43 -5.19
N ASP A 111 -18.19 4.52 -6.14
CA ASP A 111 -18.91 3.24 -6.00
C ASP A 111 -18.06 2.20 -5.24
N LEU A 112 -16.72 2.38 -5.20
CA LEU A 112 -15.78 1.58 -4.43
C LEU A 112 -14.60 2.46 -4.00
N VAL A 113 -14.23 2.40 -2.72
CA VAL A 113 -13.00 3.01 -2.19
C VAL A 113 -12.10 1.93 -1.63
N THR A 114 -10.81 1.99 -1.93
CA THR A 114 -9.82 1.00 -1.48
C THR A 114 -8.59 1.66 -0.87
N GLY A 115 -7.91 0.92 0.01
CA GLY A 115 -6.57 1.27 0.47
C GLY A 115 -5.81 -0.01 0.82
N PHE A 116 -4.87 -0.37 -0.04
CA PHE A 116 -4.06 -1.57 0.09
C PHE A 116 -2.71 -1.22 0.74
N ASN A 117 -2.49 -1.69 1.96
CA ASN A 117 -1.29 -1.40 2.75
C ASN A 117 -0.95 0.10 2.84
N SER A 118 -1.96 0.98 2.91
CA SER A 118 -1.79 2.43 2.82
C SER A 118 -2.25 3.19 4.06
N PHE A 119 -3.44 2.93 4.61
CA PHE A 119 -4.05 3.72 5.66
C PHE A 119 -3.22 3.86 6.95
N PHE A 120 -2.40 2.86 7.28
CA PHE A 120 -1.54 2.93 8.48
C PHE A 120 -0.33 3.88 8.32
N PHE A 121 -0.15 4.49 7.16
CA PHE A 121 0.81 5.58 6.96
C PHE A 121 0.23 6.96 7.28
N ALA A 122 -1.08 7.08 7.50
CA ALA A 122 -1.72 8.31 7.97
C ALA A 122 -1.19 8.75 9.35
N ASN A 123 -1.21 10.04 9.63
CA ASN A 123 -0.98 10.52 11.00
C ASN A 123 -2.17 10.13 11.91
N ASP A 124 -3.38 10.19 11.36
CA ASP A 124 -4.62 9.76 12.00
C ASP A 124 -5.38 8.82 11.05
N MET A 125 -5.24 7.51 11.27
CA MET A 125 -5.90 6.50 10.45
C MET A 125 -7.43 6.61 10.51
N VAL A 126 -8.00 7.02 11.64
CA VAL A 126 -9.45 7.21 11.77
C VAL A 126 -9.92 8.39 10.92
N ALA A 127 -9.14 9.47 10.86
CA ALA A 127 -9.44 10.60 9.98
C ALA A 127 -9.38 10.19 8.49
N ALA A 128 -8.35 9.42 8.10
CA ALA A 128 -8.23 8.92 6.73
C ALA A 128 -9.38 7.97 6.34
N LEU A 129 -9.80 7.08 7.26
CA LEU A 129 -10.96 6.21 7.04
C LEU A 129 -12.27 6.99 6.98
N ARG A 130 -12.41 8.09 7.76
CA ARG A 130 -13.58 8.97 7.69
C ARG A 130 -13.67 9.67 6.35
N GLU A 131 -12.56 10.13 5.81
CA GLU A 131 -12.50 10.71 4.46
C GLU A 131 -12.83 9.66 3.39
N ALA A 132 -12.32 8.42 3.52
CA ALA A 132 -12.69 7.32 2.63
C ALA A 132 -14.22 7.07 2.64
N GLY A 133 -14.84 7.07 3.82
CA GLY A 133 -16.31 6.96 3.95
C GLY A 133 -17.06 8.16 3.39
N ARG A 134 -16.54 9.39 3.58
CA ARG A 134 -17.19 10.61 3.07
C ARG A 134 -17.27 10.62 1.54
N VAL A 135 -16.21 10.19 0.87
CA VAL A 135 -16.17 10.22 -0.60
C VAL A 135 -16.83 8.99 -1.25
N ALA A 136 -17.06 7.92 -0.50
CA ALA A 136 -17.81 6.75 -0.93
C ALA A 136 -19.31 7.09 -0.99
N GLU A 137 -20.06 6.55 -1.97
CA GLU A 137 -21.53 6.62 -1.96
C GLU A 137 -22.10 5.90 -0.74
N ALA A 138 -23.26 6.35 -0.28
CA ALA A 138 -23.93 5.72 0.86
C ALA A 138 -24.12 4.21 0.64
N GLY A 139 -23.55 3.39 1.51
CA GLY A 139 -23.55 1.94 1.42
C GLY A 139 -22.52 1.34 0.47
N ALA A 140 -21.70 2.16 -0.20
CA ALA A 140 -20.60 1.66 -1.02
C ALA A 140 -19.51 0.98 -0.17
N PRO A 141 -18.81 -0.03 -0.72
CA PRO A 141 -17.74 -0.70 0.00
C PRO A 141 -16.49 0.18 0.14
N VAL A 142 -15.92 0.15 1.33
CA VAL A 142 -14.59 0.64 1.65
C VAL A 142 -13.72 -0.56 2.03
N VAL A 143 -12.71 -0.86 1.21
CA VAL A 143 -11.81 -1.99 1.42
C VAL A 143 -10.52 -1.51 2.08
N ILE A 144 -10.19 -2.10 3.21
CA ILE A 144 -8.96 -1.84 3.96
C ILE A 144 -8.15 -3.13 3.95
N GLN A 145 -6.91 -3.08 3.45
CA GLN A 145 -5.97 -4.19 3.53
C GLN A 145 -4.74 -3.77 4.32
N VAL A 146 -4.28 -4.66 5.15
CA VAL A 146 -3.00 -4.57 5.88
C VAL A 146 -2.25 -5.90 5.78
N TRP A 147 -0.99 -5.92 6.22
CA TRP A 147 -0.27 -7.18 6.40
C TRP A 147 -0.96 -8.01 7.48
N GLY A 148 -0.99 -9.33 7.27
CA GLY A 148 -1.48 -10.28 8.26
C GLY A 148 -0.54 -10.47 9.44
N ALA A 149 -0.76 -11.52 10.24
CA ALA A 149 0.02 -11.79 11.43
C ALA A 149 1.51 -11.96 11.11
N HIS A 150 2.36 -11.37 11.94
CA HIS A 150 3.81 -11.33 11.73
C HIS A 150 4.41 -12.72 11.51
N GLU A 151 3.92 -13.73 12.25
CA GLU A 151 4.40 -15.10 12.18
C GLU A 151 4.02 -15.81 10.86
N ARG A 152 3.11 -15.21 10.10
CA ARG A 152 2.63 -15.70 8.79
C ARG A 152 3.10 -14.85 7.62
N CYS A 153 4.08 -13.94 7.88
CA CYS A 153 4.65 -13.04 6.88
C CYS A 153 6.17 -13.24 6.77
N ASP A 154 6.64 -13.89 5.70
CA ASP A 154 8.07 -14.08 5.44
C ASP A 154 8.81 -12.74 5.28
N LEU A 155 8.11 -11.68 4.81
CA LEU A 155 8.67 -10.34 4.72
C LEU A 155 9.01 -9.70 6.07
N GLU A 156 8.53 -10.25 7.19
CA GLU A 156 8.92 -9.77 8.51
C GLU A 156 10.42 -9.95 8.76
N ALA A 157 11.02 -11.03 8.21
CA ALA A 157 12.46 -11.24 8.25
C ALA A 157 13.23 -10.07 7.60
N MET A 158 12.73 -9.51 6.50
CA MET A 158 13.35 -8.37 5.81
C MET A 158 13.43 -7.13 6.71
N LYS A 159 12.42 -6.84 7.52
CA LYS A 159 12.42 -5.71 8.46
C LYS A 159 13.55 -5.84 9.48
N GLN A 160 13.79 -7.05 10.00
CA GLN A 160 14.88 -7.32 10.95
C GLN A 160 16.25 -7.15 10.29
N LEU A 161 16.39 -7.63 9.04
CA LEU A 161 17.64 -7.52 8.27
C LEU A 161 17.97 -6.07 7.90
N ALA A 162 16.96 -5.25 7.60
CA ALA A 162 17.14 -3.84 7.28
C ALA A 162 17.47 -2.97 8.52
N ARG A 163 17.07 -3.39 9.72
CA ARG A 163 17.17 -2.60 10.95
C ARG A 163 18.53 -1.96 11.21
N PRO A 164 19.69 -2.66 11.04
CA PRO A 164 21.03 -2.07 11.27
C PRO A 164 21.39 -0.92 10.34
N PHE A 165 20.64 -0.77 9.23
CA PHE A 165 20.87 0.24 8.20
C PHE A 165 19.99 1.48 8.38
N LEU A 166 19.01 1.41 9.27
CA LEU A 166 18.03 2.47 9.48
C LEU A 166 18.41 3.38 10.65
N PRO A 167 17.98 4.63 10.63
CA PRO A 167 18.06 5.49 11.80
C PRO A 167 17.47 4.80 13.04
N PRO A 168 18.05 5.03 14.23
CA PRO A 168 17.50 4.48 15.45
C PRO A 168 16.07 5.01 15.69
N ARG A 169 15.16 4.10 16.07
CA ARG A 169 13.83 4.50 16.52
C ARG A 169 13.94 5.23 17.86
N PRO A 170 13.23 6.35 18.08
CA PRO A 170 13.15 6.98 19.39
C PRO A 170 12.75 5.97 20.47
N LEU A 171 13.41 6.04 21.64
CA LEU A 171 13.18 5.08 22.72
C LEU A 171 11.77 5.15 23.32
N ASP A 172 11.13 6.31 23.18
CA ASP A 172 9.78 6.63 23.65
C ASP A 172 8.72 6.47 22.56
N ALA A 173 9.10 6.05 21.34
CA ALA A 173 8.14 5.80 20.29
C ALA A 173 7.23 4.61 20.67
N PRO A 174 5.89 4.77 20.62
CA PRO A 174 4.99 3.67 20.89
C PRO A 174 5.21 2.54 19.89
N PRO A 175 4.94 1.28 20.24
CA PRO A 175 4.96 0.19 19.28
C PRO A 175 3.95 0.46 18.15
N ASP A 176 4.28 0.00 16.95
CA ASP A 176 3.31 0.06 15.86
C ASP A 176 2.11 -0.82 16.21
N PRO A 177 0.86 -0.36 15.96
CA PRO A 177 -0.32 -1.16 16.26
C PRO A 177 -0.32 -2.43 15.41
N ASP A 178 -0.66 -3.54 16.03
CA ASP A 178 -0.90 -4.80 15.30
C ASP A 178 -2.32 -4.79 14.73
N LEU A 179 -2.43 -4.34 13.49
CA LEU A 179 -3.71 -4.23 12.78
C LEU A 179 -4.24 -5.58 12.27
N SER A 180 -3.45 -6.65 12.37
CA SER A 180 -3.87 -8.00 11.99
C SER A 180 -4.63 -8.74 13.10
N GLN A 181 -4.74 -8.13 14.28
CA GLN A 181 -5.52 -8.71 15.37
C GLN A 181 -7.02 -8.64 15.06
N PRO A 182 -7.78 -9.73 15.29
CA PRO A 182 -9.22 -9.75 15.04
C PRO A 182 -9.93 -8.56 15.70
N GLY A 183 -10.74 -7.83 14.91
CA GLY A 183 -11.50 -6.67 15.36
C GLY A 183 -10.68 -5.37 15.48
N ALA A 184 -9.37 -5.37 15.20
CA ALA A 184 -8.57 -4.14 15.24
C ALA A 184 -9.00 -3.16 14.13
N LEU A 185 -9.18 -3.66 12.91
CA LEU A 185 -9.68 -2.85 11.79
C LEU A 185 -11.15 -2.46 12.00
N ASP A 186 -12.00 -3.37 12.52
CA ASP A 186 -13.39 -3.10 12.85
C ASP A 186 -13.52 -1.91 13.81
N ALA A 187 -12.70 -1.88 14.86
CA ALA A 187 -12.71 -0.79 15.83
C ALA A 187 -12.36 0.56 15.21
N LEU A 188 -11.35 0.60 14.32
CA LEU A 188 -10.94 1.82 13.62
C LEU A 188 -12.00 2.27 12.61
N ALA A 189 -12.56 1.35 11.82
CA ALA A 189 -13.63 1.64 10.87
C ALA A 189 -14.88 2.18 11.57
N THR A 190 -15.29 1.56 12.69
CA THR A 190 -16.42 2.02 13.51
C THR A 190 -16.17 3.43 14.06
N GLN A 191 -14.97 3.73 14.56
CA GLN A 191 -14.61 5.07 15.03
C GLN A 191 -14.65 6.12 13.90
N ALA A 192 -14.38 5.69 12.67
CA ALA A 192 -14.48 6.54 11.50
C ALA A 192 -15.91 6.75 10.99
N GLY A 193 -16.89 6.02 11.53
CA GLY A 193 -18.30 6.07 11.11
C GLY A 193 -18.68 5.07 10.03
N LEU A 194 -17.74 4.18 9.65
CA LEU A 194 -18.00 3.08 8.74
C LEU A 194 -18.68 1.91 9.47
N THR A 195 -19.41 1.10 8.73
CA THR A 195 -20.06 -0.12 9.24
C THR A 195 -19.24 -1.34 8.79
N PRO A 196 -18.46 -1.99 9.69
CA PRO A 196 -17.77 -3.23 9.37
C PRO A 196 -18.72 -4.32 8.87
N GLU A 197 -18.34 -5.04 7.81
CA GLU A 197 -19.16 -6.09 7.22
C GLU A 197 -18.48 -7.46 7.30
N VAL A 198 -17.22 -7.57 6.85
CA VAL A 198 -16.47 -8.81 6.88
C VAL A 198 -14.97 -8.60 6.99
N GLU A 199 -14.34 -9.26 7.96
CA GLU A 199 -12.89 -9.48 8.02
C GLU A 199 -12.54 -10.83 7.38
N PHE A 200 -11.41 -10.89 6.70
CA PHE A 200 -10.87 -12.15 6.15
C PHE A 200 -9.38 -12.05 5.88
N ASP A 201 -8.74 -13.21 5.80
CA ASP A 201 -7.32 -13.33 5.47
C ASP A 201 -7.14 -14.02 4.13
N THR A 202 -6.05 -13.69 3.45
CA THR A 202 -5.54 -14.45 2.30
C THR A 202 -4.04 -14.65 2.46
N THR A 203 -3.52 -15.74 1.88
CA THR A 203 -2.08 -15.96 1.82
C THR A 203 -1.63 -15.91 0.37
N TRP A 204 -0.61 -15.12 0.10
CA TRP A 204 0.00 -15.06 -1.21
C TRP A 204 1.53 -15.01 -1.10
N ALA A 205 2.21 -15.65 -2.06
CA ALA A 205 3.66 -15.60 -2.13
C ALA A 205 4.11 -14.56 -3.16
N LEU A 206 5.01 -13.68 -2.74
CA LEU A 206 5.76 -12.82 -3.64
C LEU A 206 6.94 -13.60 -4.18
N GLU A 207 7.02 -13.74 -5.50
CA GLU A 207 8.04 -14.52 -6.18
C GLU A 207 8.99 -13.60 -6.94
N TYR A 208 10.29 -13.77 -6.72
CA TYR A 208 11.34 -13.01 -7.40
C TYR A 208 12.26 -13.97 -8.16
N PRO A 209 12.58 -13.68 -9.45
CA PRO A 209 13.28 -14.64 -10.30
C PRO A 209 14.72 -14.90 -9.86
N ASP A 210 15.33 -13.95 -9.17
CA ASP A 210 16.73 -13.98 -8.76
C ASP A 210 17.02 -13.04 -7.58
N ALA A 211 18.25 -13.11 -7.07
CA ALA A 211 18.73 -12.32 -5.95
C ALA A 211 18.81 -10.81 -6.27
N ASP A 212 19.15 -10.46 -7.50
CA ASP A 212 19.28 -9.05 -7.90
C ASP A 212 17.92 -8.37 -7.91
N THR A 213 16.91 -9.01 -8.52
CA THR A 213 15.52 -8.52 -8.52
C THR A 213 14.96 -8.43 -7.11
N LEU A 214 15.20 -9.45 -6.26
CA LEU A 214 14.77 -9.42 -4.85
C LEU A 214 15.44 -8.26 -4.11
N GLY A 215 16.75 -8.13 -4.19
CA GLY A 215 17.50 -7.05 -3.50
C GLY A 215 17.06 -5.66 -3.94
N GLN A 216 16.80 -5.48 -5.24
CA GLN A 216 16.31 -4.23 -5.81
C GLN A 216 14.91 -3.89 -5.32
N ALA A 217 13.98 -4.83 -5.39
CA ALA A 217 12.61 -4.68 -4.95
C ALA A 217 12.52 -4.37 -3.45
N MET A 218 13.23 -5.13 -2.62
CA MET A 218 13.23 -4.94 -1.16
C MET A 218 13.86 -3.62 -0.74
N ALA A 219 14.91 -3.17 -1.42
CA ALA A 219 15.55 -1.89 -1.12
C ALA A 219 14.65 -0.67 -1.42
N ALA A 220 13.64 -0.82 -2.28
CA ALA A 220 12.65 0.22 -2.58
C ALA A 220 11.56 0.33 -1.50
N VAL A 221 11.26 -0.76 -0.77
CA VAL A 221 10.21 -0.77 0.26
C VAL A 221 10.42 0.34 1.28
N ALA A 222 9.40 1.19 1.46
CA ALA A 222 9.42 2.31 2.41
C ALA A 222 10.68 3.19 2.35
N GLY A 223 11.35 3.21 1.19
CA GLY A 223 12.57 3.98 0.99
C GLY A 223 13.79 3.46 1.74
N LEU A 224 13.89 2.16 2.01
CA LEU A 224 15.00 1.56 2.77
C LEU A 224 16.37 1.96 2.23
N ALA A 225 16.58 1.90 0.90
CA ALA A 225 17.85 2.33 0.29
C ALA A 225 18.13 3.82 0.52
N THR A 226 17.11 4.66 0.49
CA THR A 226 17.22 6.10 0.76
C THR A 226 17.60 6.36 2.22
N LEU A 227 17.03 5.61 3.15
CA LEU A 227 17.31 5.73 4.58
C LEU A 227 18.68 5.18 4.94
N ALA A 228 19.15 4.11 4.30
CA ALA A 228 20.49 3.56 4.48
C ALA A 228 21.58 4.49 3.93
N GLY A 229 21.24 5.25 2.90
CA GLY A 229 22.16 6.13 2.17
C GLY A 229 22.97 5.40 1.09
N PRO A 230 23.50 6.14 0.10
CA PRO A 230 24.15 5.56 -1.08
C PRO A 230 25.40 4.72 -0.75
N GLU A 231 26.11 5.05 0.32
CA GLU A 231 27.32 4.32 0.72
C GLU A 231 27.02 2.94 1.30
N ARG A 232 25.83 2.76 1.90
CA ARG A 232 25.42 1.50 2.54
C ARG A 232 24.38 0.72 1.76
N GLU A 233 23.92 1.24 0.63
CA GLU A 233 22.87 0.58 -0.17
C GLU A 233 23.28 -0.83 -0.62
N HIS A 234 24.52 -1.00 -1.06
CA HIS A 234 24.99 -2.32 -1.49
C HIS A 234 25.01 -3.32 -0.31
N GLU A 235 25.49 -2.89 0.85
CA GLU A 235 25.50 -3.71 2.08
C GLU A 235 24.07 -4.08 2.51
N LEU A 236 23.13 -3.12 2.44
CA LEU A 236 21.72 -3.36 2.74
C LEU A 236 21.13 -4.45 1.83
N LYS A 237 21.32 -4.31 0.51
CA LYS A 237 20.83 -5.29 -0.47
C LYS A 237 21.43 -6.67 -0.22
N GLN A 238 22.75 -6.73 0.02
CA GLN A 238 23.42 -8.00 0.30
C GLN A 238 22.91 -8.64 1.59
N ALA A 239 22.77 -7.87 2.67
CA ALA A 239 22.25 -8.36 3.95
C ALA A 239 20.82 -8.91 3.82
N ILE A 240 19.95 -8.24 3.02
CA ILE A 240 18.58 -8.70 2.74
C ILE A 240 18.63 -10.01 1.96
N VAL A 241 19.39 -10.08 0.87
CA VAL A 241 19.47 -11.27 0.01
C VAL A 241 20.03 -12.47 0.79
N ASP A 242 21.11 -12.27 1.54
CA ASP A 242 21.74 -13.34 2.35
C ASP A 242 20.80 -13.83 3.46
N GLY A 243 20.12 -12.90 4.13
CA GLY A 243 19.19 -13.25 5.20
C GLY A 243 17.90 -13.92 4.70
N LEU A 244 17.48 -13.64 3.45
CA LEU A 244 16.35 -14.28 2.80
C LEU A 244 16.74 -15.57 2.04
N ALA A 245 18.00 -16.02 2.12
CA ALA A 245 18.43 -17.28 1.50
C ALA A 245 17.60 -18.53 1.87
N PRO A 246 17.00 -18.65 3.09
CA PRO A 246 16.08 -19.75 3.41
C PRO A 246 14.85 -19.85 2.49
N PHE A 247 14.45 -18.75 1.85
CA PHE A 247 13.29 -18.69 0.93
C PHE A 247 13.67 -18.93 -0.54
N ARG A 248 14.97 -19.20 -0.81
CA ARG A 248 15.45 -19.48 -2.16
C ARG A 248 15.02 -20.86 -2.61
N GLN A 249 14.49 -20.95 -3.83
CA GLN A 249 14.07 -22.18 -4.47
C GLN A 249 15.25 -22.87 -5.20
N ALA A 250 15.05 -24.11 -5.60
CA ALA A 250 16.07 -24.91 -6.31
C ALA A 250 16.48 -24.33 -7.66
N ASP A 251 15.60 -23.57 -8.32
CA ASP A 251 15.85 -22.89 -9.60
C ASP A 251 16.54 -21.52 -9.45
N GLY A 252 16.79 -21.09 -8.20
CA GLY A 252 17.44 -19.84 -7.88
C GLY A 252 16.48 -18.67 -7.63
N SER A 253 15.18 -18.84 -7.88
CA SER A 253 14.14 -17.86 -7.54
C SER A 253 13.93 -17.78 -6.01
N TYR A 254 13.20 -16.78 -5.58
CA TYR A 254 12.79 -16.61 -4.18
C TYR A 254 11.28 -16.60 -4.08
N ARG A 255 10.74 -17.26 -3.05
CA ARG A 255 9.31 -17.33 -2.77
C ARG A 255 9.06 -16.97 -1.31
N LEU A 256 8.45 -15.79 -1.07
CA LEU A 256 8.12 -15.29 0.26
C LEU A 256 6.61 -15.32 0.45
N SER A 257 6.13 -16.21 1.30
CA SER A 257 4.72 -16.35 1.62
C SER A 257 4.31 -15.30 2.64
N ASN A 258 3.22 -14.60 2.39
CA ASN A 258 2.73 -13.56 3.29
C ASN A 258 1.23 -13.64 3.42
N GLU A 259 0.75 -13.39 4.63
CA GLU A 259 -0.66 -13.21 4.90
C GLU A 259 -1.04 -11.74 4.73
N TYR A 260 -2.25 -11.54 4.24
CA TYR A 260 -2.88 -10.24 4.08
C TYR A 260 -4.21 -10.26 4.79
N HIS A 261 -4.43 -9.29 5.66
CA HIS A 261 -5.63 -9.14 6.45
C HIS A 261 -6.49 -8.01 5.88
N TYR A 262 -7.80 -8.25 5.75
CA TYR A 262 -8.73 -7.34 5.11
C TYR A 262 -9.93 -7.06 6.00
N LEU A 263 -10.40 -5.84 5.91
CA LEU A 263 -11.75 -5.47 6.30
C LEU A 263 -12.48 -4.88 5.08
N ILE A 264 -13.68 -5.36 4.81
CA ILE A 264 -14.68 -4.67 3.99
C ILE A 264 -15.67 -4.02 4.95
N ALA A 265 -15.80 -2.70 4.84
CA ALA A 265 -16.79 -1.92 5.57
C ALA A 265 -17.71 -1.19 4.58
N ARG A 266 -18.83 -0.66 5.07
CA ARG A 266 -19.76 0.18 4.30
C ARG A 266 -19.72 1.62 4.78
N ALA A 267 -19.79 2.55 3.82
CA ALA A 267 -19.93 3.97 4.06
C ALA A 267 -21.35 4.34 4.54
#